data_c3017483ca4824216e8f6220b7c43471
#
_entry.id   c3017483ca4824216e8f6220b7c43471
#
_cell.length_a   1.000
_cell.length_b   1.000
_cell.length_c   1.000
_cell.angle_alpha   90.00
_cell.angle_beta   90.00
_cell.angle_gamma   90.00
#
_symmetry.space_group_name_H-M   'P 1'
#
loop_
_entity.id
_entity.type
_entity.pdbx_description
1 polymer ?
#
loop_
_entity_poly.entity_id
_entity_poly.type
_entity_poly.pdbx_seq_one_letter_code
_entity_poly.pdbx_strand_id
1 'polypeptide(L)'
;MLQTQATSGNSLLAVDGVSVHFGGIVALDGVSFDIAPGQIAGLIGPNGAGKTTLFNCLSRLYRWQGGRIVFDGQSLLDIPRHRIATVGIGRTFQNLALFRSMSVHDNVMLGRHCRTRSGFLSNALRLPRVVREERASAEQAAQLVAFLGLEADADKRVSDLPFGTQKRVELARALASEPRLLLLDEPACGLNHEEVHALGKLIHDIRGRLGITVLLVEHHMSLVMSVSDKVVALNFGRKIAEGTPAEVQQHPEVVQAYLGNGD
;
A
#
# COMPACT_ATOMS: atom_id res chain seq x y z
N MET A 1 7.18 -7.42 -36.00
CA MET A 1 8.03 -8.08 -34.99
C MET A 1 8.40 -7.02 -33.97
N LEU A 2 7.62 -6.87 -32.92
CA LEU A 2 7.89 -5.97 -31.80
C LEU A 2 8.63 -6.79 -30.75
N GLN A 3 9.87 -6.44 -30.50
CA GLN A 3 10.72 -7.03 -29.47
C GLN A 3 10.09 -6.72 -28.10
N THR A 4 9.55 -7.75 -27.46
CA THR A 4 9.16 -7.75 -26.07
C THR A 4 10.44 -7.62 -25.24
N GLN A 5 10.76 -6.40 -24.77
CA GLN A 5 11.80 -6.25 -23.76
C GLN A 5 11.35 -7.02 -22.50
N ALA A 6 12.08 -8.08 -22.22
CA ALA A 6 11.94 -8.84 -21.01
C ALA A 6 12.19 -7.91 -19.81
N THR A 7 11.18 -7.70 -18.98
CA THR A 7 11.32 -7.05 -17.68
C THR A 7 12.40 -7.76 -16.89
N SER A 8 13.39 -7.01 -16.45
CA SER A 8 14.56 -7.47 -15.68
C SER A 8 14.13 -8.38 -14.52
N GLY A 9 14.78 -9.52 -14.35
CA GLY A 9 14.44 -10.61 -13.44
C GLY A 9 14.55 -10.32 -11.94
N ASN A 10 14.38 -9.08 -11.48
CA ASN A 10 14.51 -8.69 -10.08
C ASN A 10 13.44 -7.71 -9.59
N SER A 11 12.29 -7.57 -10.27
CA SER A 11 11.20 -6.72 -9.78
C SER A 11 10.18 -7.50 -8.95
N LEU A 12 9.76 -6.96 -7.80
CA LEU A 12 8.66 -7.52 -7.00
C LEU A 12 7.31 -7.22 -7.63
N LEU A 13 7.14 -6.00 -8.15
CA LEU A 13 5.96 -5.57 -8.89
C LEU A 13 6.39 -5.06 -10.26
N ALA A 14 5.75 -5.57 -11.30
CA ALA A 14 5.87 -5.07 -12.66
C ALA A 14 4.49 -4.69 -13.21
N VAL A 15 4.35 -3.46 -13.65
CA VAL A 15 3.18 -2.91 -14.34
C VAL A 15 3.60 -2.64 -15.78
N ASP A 16 2.93 -3.24 -16.75
CA ASP A 16 3.35 -3.18 -18.15
C ASP A 16 2.15 -2.88 -19.06
N GLY A 17 2.12 -1.68 -19.64
CA GLY A 17 1.11 -1.23 -20.59
C GLY A 17 -0.31 -1.19 -20.05
N VAL A 18 -0.50 -0.97 -18.75
CA VAL A 18 -1.82 -1.06 -18.09
C VAL A 18 -2.74 0.06 -18.53
N SER A 19 -3.91 -0.34 -19.05
CA SER A 19 -4.95 0.58 -19.53
C SER A 19 -6.29 0.26 -18.86
N VAL A 20 -7.00 1.31 -18.42
CA VAL A 20 -8.31 1.23 -17.76
C VAL A 20 -9.26 2.26 -18.33
N HIS A 21 -10.43 1.79 -18.77
CA HIS A 21 -11.49 2.62 -19.27
C HIS A 21 -12.77 2.43 -18.45
N PHE A 22 -13.47 3.53 -18.17
CA PHE A 22 -14.78 3.54 -17.56
C PHE A 22 -15.76 4.24 -18.49
N GLY A 23 -16.55 3.48 -19.22
CA GLY A 23 -17.39 4.05 -20.30
C GLY A 23 -16.51 4.77 -21.33
N GLY A 24 -16.75 6.08 -21.52
CA GLY A 24 -15.96 6.92 -22.43
C GLY A 24 -14.69 7.56 -21.82
N ILE A 25 -14.43 7.33 -20.52
CA ILE A 25 -13.31 7.96 -19.80
C ILE A 25 -12.11 7.01 -19.77
N VAL A 26 -10.95 7.47 -20.23
CA VAL A 26 -9.66 6.78 -20.11
C VAL A 26 -9.05 7.15 -18.76
N ALA A 27 -9.05 6.22 -17.82
CA ALA A 27 -8.50 6.45 -16.49
C ALA A 27 -7.01 6.09 -16.37
N LEU A 28 -6.55 5.08 -17.15
CA LEU A 28 -5.15 4.74 -17.35
C LEU A 28 -4.92 4.40 -18.82
N ASP A 29 -3.80 4.84 -19.36
CA ASP A 29 -3.43 4.68 -20.77
C ASP A 29 -1.97 4.24 -20.90
N GLY A 30 -1.76 2.92 -21.00
CA GLY A 30 -0.46 2.31 -21.25
C GLY A 30 0.58 2.51 -20.14
N VAL A 31 0.15 2.59 -18.87
CA VAL A 31 1.05 2.84 -17.73
C VAL A 31 2.00 1.66 -17.52
N SER A 32 3.32 1.96 -17.47
CA SER A 32 4.37 0.97 -17.26
C SER A 32 5.41 1.48 -16.28
N PHE A 33 5.72 0.70 -15.24
CA PHE A 33 6.82 0.89 -14.28
C PHE A 33 7.05 -0.40 -13.51
N ASP A 34 8.14 -0.46 -12.76
CA ASP A 34 8.47 -1.59 -11.89
C ASP A 34 8.87 -1.12 -10.49
N ILE A 35 8.83 -2.03 -9.52
CA ILE A 35 9.31 -1.81 -8.15
C ILE A 35 10.15 -3.00 -7.73
N ALA A 36 11.38 -2.74 -7.30
CA ALA A 36 12.29 -3.76 -6.79
C ALA A 36 11.91 -4.19 -5.35
N PRO A 37 12.27 -5.41 -4.91
CA PRO A 37 12.13 -5.80 -3.51
C PRO A 37 12.85 -4.82 -2.56
N GLY A 38 12.21 -4.43 -1.47
CA GLY A 38 12.76 -3.50 -0.48
C GLY A 38 12.86 -2.04 -0.92
N GLN A 39 12.26 -1.68 -2.07
CA GLN A 39 12.22 -0.31 -2.56
C GLN A 39 11.01 0.45 -1.99
N ILE A 40 11.18 1.74 -1.70
CA ILE A 40 10.08 2.67 -1.47
C ILE A 40 9.86 3.45 -2.77
N ALA A 41 8.70 3.25 -3.39
CA ALA A 41 8.29 3.94 -4.61
C ALA A 41 7.17 4.95 -4.30
N GLY A 42 7.33 6.20 -4.75
CA GLY A 42 6.31 7.23 -4.69
C GLY A 42 5.51 7.28 -6.00
N LEU A 43 4.19 7.36 -5.91
CA LEU A 43 3.32 7.59 -7.05
C LEU A 43 2.66 8.96 -6.91
N ILE A 44 3.01 9.90 -7.77
CA ILE A 44 2.55 11.29 -7.70
C ILE A 44 1.75 11.67 -8.95
N GLY A 45 1.08 12.80 -8.88
CA GLY A 45 0.31 13.38 -9.99
C GLY A 45 -0.86 14.20 -9.47
N PRO A 46 -1.42 15.09 -10.28
CA PRO A 46 -2.59 15.90 -9.90
C PRO A 46 -3.83 15.04 -9.64
N ASN A 47 -4.91 15.69 -9.17
CA ASN A 47 -6.20 15.03 -9.01
C ASN A 47 -6.71 14.56 -10.38
N GLY A 48 -7.25 13.33 -10.44
CA GLY A 48 -7.67 12.74 -11.71
C GLY A 48 -6.54 12.12 -12.55
N ALA A 49 -5.27 12.14 -12.11
CA ALA A 49 -4.16 11.56 -12.86
C ALA A 49 -4.20 10.02 -12.98
N GLY A 50 -5.11 9.32 -12.27
CA GLY A 50 -5.25 7.86 -12.37
C GLY A 50 -4.63 7.09 -11.19
N LYS A 51 -4.04 7.76 -10.19
CA LYS A 51 -3.36 7.14 -9.02
C LYS A 51 -4.26 6.14 -8.29
N THR A 52 -5.44 6.57 -7.88
CA THR A 52 -6.42 5.72 -7.17
C THR A 52 -6.91 4.56 -8.05
N THR A 53 -7.06 4.78 -9.36
CA THR A 53 -7.43 3.72 -10.31
C THR A 53 -6.35 2.65 -10.34
N LEU A 54 -5.07 3.04 -10.41
CA LEU A 54 -3.95 2.11 -10.39
C LEU A 54 -3.89 1.33 -9.07
N PHE A 55 -4.04 1.99 -7.92
CA PHE A 55 -4.12 1.32 -6.61
C PHE A 55 -5.27 0.31 -6.52
N ASN A 56 -6.41 0.65 -7.11
CA ASN A 56 -7.55 -0.27 -7.18
C ASN A 56 -7.28 -1.47 -8.09
N CYS A 57 -6.49 -1.30 -9.16
CA CYS A 57 -6.01 -2.43 -9.98
C CYS A 57 -5.04 -3.32 -9.20
N LEU A 58 -4.05 -2.73 -8.49
CA LEU A 58 -3.08 -3.48 -7.67
C LEU A 58 -3.77 -4.27 -6.55
N SER A 59 -4.84 -3.71 -5.97
CA SER A 59 -5.65 -4.39 -4.95
C SER A 59 -6.71 -5.33 -5.55
N ARG A 60 -6.77 -5.48 -6.87
CA ARG A 60 -7.77 -6.28 -7.60
C ARG A 60 -9.21 -5.82 -7.35
N LEU A 61 -9.42 -4.59 -6.91
CA LEU A 61 -10.75 -3.96 -6.83
C LEU A 61 -11.28 -3.63 -8.23
N TYR A 62 -10.39 -3.18 -9.12
CA TYR A 62 -10.71 -2.97 -10.53
C TYR A 62 -10.00 -4.00 -11.42
N ARG A 63 -10.60 -4.30 -12.56
CA ARG A 63 -9.96 -4.99 -13.67
C ARG A 63 -9.46 -3.96 -14.66
N TRP A 64 -8.38 -4.28 -15.35
CA TRP A 64 -7.85 -3.49 -16.47
C TRP A 64 -8.12 -4.21 -17.79
N GLN A 65 -8.18 -3.46 -18.88
CA GLN A 65 -8.52 -3.97 -20.21
C GLN A 65 -7.27 -4.22 -21.06
N GLY A 66 -6.19 -3.47 -20.85
CA GLY A 66 -4.92 -3.62 -21.57
C GLY A 66 -3.75 -3.80 -20.64
N GLY A 67 -2.69 -4.45 -21.14
CA GLY A 67 -1.45 -4.67 -20.39
C GLY A 67 -1.54 -5.76 -19.34
N ARG A 68 -0.53 -5.81 -18.47
CA ARG A 68 -0.41 -6.81 -17.39
C ARG A 68 0.18 -6.21 -16.11
N ILE A 69 -0.19 -6.80 -14.98
CA ILE A 69 0.43 -6.54 -13.68
C ILE A 69 0.91 -7.88 -13.13
N VAL A 70 2.20 -7.94 -12.85
CA VAL A 70 2.86 -9.12 -12.30
C VAL A 70 3.38 -8.78 -10.90
N PHE A 71 3.06 -9.60 -9.93
CA PHE A 71 3.56 -9.50 -8.56
C PHE A 71 4.27 -10.79 -8.20
N ASP A 72 5.54 -10.71 -7.82
CA ASP A 72 6.38 -11.85 -7.48
C ASP A 72 6.35 -12.97 -8.55
N GLY A 73 6.44 -12.59 -9.82
CA GLY A 73 6.40 -13.51 -10.96
C GLY A 73 5.01 -14.03 -11.34
N GLN A 74 3.96 -13.73 -10.59
CA GLN A 74 2.60 -14.18 -10.84
C GLN A 74 1.71 -13.04 -11.37
N SER A 75 0.93 -13.30 -12.43
CA SER A 75 -0.07 -12.34 -12.91
C SER A 75 -1.15 -12.08 -11.86
N LEU A 76 -1.40 -10.81 -11.55
CA LEU A 76 -2.46 -10.46 -10.59
C LEU A 76 -3.85 -10.85 -11.09
N LEU A 77 -4.09 -11.01 -12.40
CA LEU A 77 -5.38 -11.47 -12.94
C LEU A 77 -5.70 -12.91 -12.54
N ASP A 78 -4.68 -13.73 -12.34
CA ASP A 78 -4.83 -15.13 -11.96
C ASP A 78 -5.09 -15.31 -10.44
N ILE A 79 -4.93 -14.23 -9.68
CA ILE A 79 -5.15 -14.22 -8.23
C ILE A 79 -6.59 -13.80 -7.92
N PRO A 80 -7.39 -14.62 -7.24
CA PRO A 80 -8.70 -14.22 -6.76
C PRO A 80 -8.63 -13.02 -5.81
N ARG A 81 -9.58 -12.07 -5.90
CA ARG A 81 -9.58 -10.82 -5.11
C ARG A 81 -9.39 -11.03 -3.61
N HIS A 82 -10.07 -12.03 -3.04
CA HIS A 82 -9.98 -12.35 -1.61
C HIS A 82 -8.62 -12.92 -1.18
N ARG A 83 -7.75 -13.29 -2.13
CA ARG A 83 -6.41 -13.83 -1.85
C ARG A 83 -5.29 -12.78 -1.99
N ILE A 84 -5.59 -11.54 -2.34
CA ILE A 84 -4.56 -10.51 -2.53
C ILE A 84 -3.73 -10.29 -1.27
N ALA A 85 -4.35 -10.22 -0.10
CA ALA A 85 -3.62 -10.14 1.17
C ALA A 85 -2.79 -11.41 1.45
N THR A 86 -3.29 -12.59 1.09
CA THR A 86 -2.59 -13.87 1.30
C THR A 86 -1.33 -13.99 0.46
N VAL A 87 -1.31 -13.44 -0.77
CA VAL A 87 -0.11 -13.45 -1.63
C VAL A 87 0.91 -12.38 -1.23
N GLY A 88 0.56 -11.49 -0.31
CA GLY A 88 1.51 -10.53 0.27
C GLY A 88 1.35 -9.10 -0.21
N ILE A 89 0.17 -8.68 -0.67
CA ILE A 89 -0.14 -7.28 -0.93
C ILE A 89 -1.06 -6.75 0.20
N GLY A 90 -0.51 -5.89 1.05
CA GLY A 90 -1.27 -5.15 2.07
C GLY A 90 -1.64 -3.76 1.57
N ARG A 91 -2.74 -3.18 2.06
CA ARG A 91 -3.17 -1.83 1.72
C ARG A 91 -3.77 -1.11 2.91
N THR A 92 -3.43 0.17 3.08
CA THR A 92 -4.21 1.13 3.86
C THR A 92 -5.25 1.79 2.95
N PHE A 93 -6.31 2.34 3.53
CA PHE A 93 -7.37 3.00 2.77
C PHE A 93 -7.38 4.49 3.10
N GLN A 94 -7.77 5.33 2.15
CA GLN A 94 -7.89 6.77 2.32
C GLN A 94 -8.85 7.13 3.48
N ASN A 95 -9.96 6.41 3.59
CA ASN A 95 -10.86 6.48 4.75
C ASN A 95 -10.52 5.34 5.71
N LEU A 96 -10.24 5.68 6.97
CA LEU A 96 -9.93 4.71 8.01
C LEU A 96 -10.95 3.57 8.02
N ALA A 97 -10.56 2.40 7.52
CA ALA A 97 -11.43 1.23 7.47
C ALA A 97 -11.33 0.43 8.78
N LEU A 98 -11.26 1.10 9.94
CA LEU A 98 -11.13 0.49 11.26
C LEU A 98 -12.49 0.17 11.88
N PHE A 99 -12.52 -0.90 12.67
CA PHE A 99 -13.66 -1.23 13.52
C PHE A 99 -13.60 -0.37 14.79
N ARG A 100 -14.32 0.75 14.77
CA ARG A 100 -14.24 1.81 15.79
C ARG A 100 -14.62 1.35 17.21
N SER A 101 -15.53 0.39 17.33
CA SER A 101 -15.98 -0.18 18.60
C SER A 101 -15.04 -1.23 19.19
N MET A 102 -14.07 -1.71 18.42
CA MET A 102 -13.09 -2.70 18.86
C MET A 102 -11.82 -2.03 19.40
N SER A 103 -11.05 -2.77 20.19
CA SER A 103 -9.75 -2.32 20.69
C SER A 103 -8.71 -2.18 19.56
N VAL A 104 -7.61 -1.51 19.84
CA VAL A 104 -6.43 -1.48 18.96
C VAL A 104 -5.95 -2.89 18.69
N HIS A 105 -5.73 -3.68 19.74
CA HIS A 105 -5.28 -5.07 19.64
C HIS A 105 -6.19 -5.91 18.75
N ASP A 106 -7.52 -5.83 18.92
CA ASP A 106 -8.47 -6.59 18.12
C ASP A 106 -8.46 -6.17 16.65
N ASN A 107 -8.32 -4.86 16.35
CA ASN A 107 -8.18 -4.39 14.98
C ASN A 107 -6.92 -4.95 14.30
N VAL A 108 -5.79 -5.03 15.02
CA VAL A 108 -4.55 -5.61 14.50
C VAL A 108 -4.71 -7.11 14.30
N MET A 109 -5.35 -7.81 15.24
CA MET A 109 -5.67 -9.24 15.12
C MET A 109 -6.51 -9.56 13.88
N LEU A 110 -7.48 -8.72 13.55
CA LEU A 110 -8.27 -8.88 12.31
C LEU A 110 -7.40 -8.83 11.04
N GLY A 111 -6.33 -8.02 11.05
CA GLY A 111 -5.36 -7.98 9.94
C GLY A 111 -4.67 -9.32 9.70
N ARG A 112 -4.59 -10.17 10.70
CA ARG A 112 -4.00 -11.53 10.61
C ARG A 112 -4.93 -12.59 10.07
N HIS A 113 -6.22 -12.29 9.92
CA HIS A 113 -7.21 -13.29 9.49
C HIS A 113 -6.83 -14.01 8.19
N CYS A 114 -6.17 -13.33 7.25
CA CYS A 114 -5.70 -13.93 6.00
C CYS A 114 -4.57 -14.97 6.21
N ARG A 115 -3.93 -15.01 7.38
CA ARG A 115 -2.84 -15.93 7.75
C ARG A 115 -3.32 -17.13 8.55
N THR A 116 -4.51 -17.08 9.16
CA THR A 116 -5.08 -18.21 9.89
C THR A 116 -5.60 -19.26 8.91
N ARG A 117 -5.29 -20.53 9.18
CA ARG A 117 -5.71 -21.67 8.35
C ARG A 117 -6.78 -22.52 9.02
N SER A 118 -7.19 -22.17 10.23
CA SER A 118 -8.13 -22.94 11.02
C SER A 118 -9.54 -22.82 10.43
N GLY A 119 -10.12 -23.97 10.06
CA GLY A 119 -11.49 -24.04 9.55
C GLY A 119 -12.54 -23.96 10.67
N PHE A 120 -13.82 -23.76 10.31
CA PHE A 120 -14.94 -23.62 11.25
C PHE A 120 -15.02 -24.74 12.30
N LEU A 121 -14.88 -26.01 11.88
CA LEU A 121 -14.93 -27.18 12.76
C LEU A 121 -13.76 -27.24 13.74
N SER A 122 -12.54 -26.91 13.28
CA SER A 122 -11.36 -26.92 14.15
C SER A 122 -11.41 -25.81 15.19
N ASN A 123 -11.98 -24.64 14.84
CA ASN A 123 -12.21 -23.53 15.75
C ASN A 123 -13.28 -23.89 16.80
N ALA A 124 -14.40 -24.49 16.37
CA ALA A 124 -15.48 -24.92 17.27
C ALA A 124 -14.99 -25.96 18.32
N LEU A 125 -14.10 -26.86 17.93
CA LEU A 125 -13.54 -27.90 18.81
C LEU A 125 -12.31 -27.43 19.59
N ARG A 126 -11.87 -26.18 19.43
CA ARG A 126 -10.65 -25.60 20.10
C ARG A 126 -9.46 -26.55 20.09
N LEU A 127 -9.18 -27.15 18.92
CA LEU A 127 -8.06 -28.07 18.78
C LEU A 127 -6.74 -27.41 19.22
N PRO A 128 -5.77 -28.17 19.78
CA PRO A 128 -4.48 -27.61 20.25
C PRO A 128 -3.72 -26.83 19.18
N ARG A 129 -3.94 -27.14 17.90
CA ARG A 129 -3.39 -26.40 16.76
C ARG A 129 -4.00 -25.00 16.67
N VAL A 130 -5.31 -24.86 16.85
CA VAL A 130 -6.02 -23.55 16.81
C VAL A 130 -5.50 -22.65 17.91
N VAL A 131 -5.42 -23.18 19.16
CA VAL A 131 -4.92 -22.42 20.30
C VAL A 131 -3.48 -21.93 20.07
N ARG A 132 -2.62 -22.75 19.44
CA ARG A 132 -1.25 -22.32 19.06
C ARG A 132 -1.24 -21.25 18.00
N GLU A 133 -2.06 -21.38 16.95
CA GLU A 133 -2.20 -20.37 15.88
C GLU A 133 -2.71 -19.03 16.46
N GLU A 134 -3.71 -19.07 17.35
CA GLU A 134 -4.23 -17.86 18.02
C GLU A 134 -3.16 -17.19 18.90
N ARG A 135 -2.42 -17.98 19.70
CA ARG A 135 -1.33 -17.43 20.53
C ARG A 135 -0.22 -16.81 19.67
N ALA A 136 0.24 -17.48 18.63
CA ALA A 136 1.24 -16.93 17.73
C ALA A 136 0.74 -15.65 17.03
N SER A 137 -0.54 -15.61 16.65
CA SER A 137 -1.16 -14.42 16.07
C SER A 137 -1.22 -13.26 17.07
N ALA A 138 -1.57 -13.53 18.33
CA ALA A 138 -1.61 -12.52 19.39
C ALA A 138 -0.21 -11.98 19.71
N GLU A 139 0.81 -12.84 19.77
CA GLU A 139 2.20 -12.43 19.98
C GLU A 139 2.70 -11.51 18.87
N GLN A 140 2.41 -11.85 17.61
CA GLN A 140 2.78 -11.00 16.46
C GLN A 140 1.99 -9.69 16.43
N ALA A 141 0.70 -9.72 16.78
CA ALA A 141 -0.08 -8.49 16.92
C ALA A 141 0.50 -7.57 18.00
N ALA A 142 0.88 -8.11 19.15
CA ALA A 142 1.54 -7.36 20.22
C ALA A 142 2.88 -6.76 19.77
N GLN A 143 3.68 -7.50 19.01
CA GLN A 143 4.94 -6.99 18.44
C GLN A 143 4.70 -5.82 17.48
N LEU A 144 3.67 -5.87 16.63
CA LEU A 144 3.31 -4.76 15.73
C LEU A 144 2.76 -3.55 16.49
N VAL A 145 1.95 -3.78 17.53
CA VAL A 145 1.48 -2.72 18.44
C VAL A 145 2.68 -2.00 19.06
N ALA A 146 3.68 -2.75 19.57
CA ALA A 146 4.92 -2.19 20.12
C ALA A 146 5.75 -1.47 19.04
N PHE A 147 5.92 -2.08 17.87
CA PHE A 147 6.66 -1.48 16.76
C PHE A 147 6.11 -0.11 16.33
N LEU A 148 4.79 0.08 16.44
CA LEU A 148 4.08 1.32 16.08
C LEU A 148 3.87 2.26 17.27
N GLY A 149 4.38 1.95 18.45
CA GLY A 149 4.25 2.77 19.68
C GLY A 149 2.79 2.90 20.13
N LEU A 150 2.04 1.79 20.11
CA LEU A 150 0.61 1.73 20.44
C LEU A 150 0.35 0.95 21.74
N GLU A 151 1.39 0.57 22.52
CA GLU A 151 1.25 -0.28 23.71
C GLU A 151 0.32 0.33 24.76
N ALA A 152 0.45 1.65 24.99
CA ALA A 152 -0.37 2.36 25.96
C ALA A 152 -1.85 2.47 25.58
N ASP A 153 -2.16 2.18 24.30
CA ASP A 153 -3.49 2.28 23.71
C ASP A 153 -4.06 0.91 23.30
N ALA A 154 -3.32 -0.20 23.54
CA ALA A 154 -3.64 -1.52 23.02
C ALA A 154 -5.07 -1.98 23.32
N ASP A 155 -5.56 -1.73 24.55
CA ASP A 155 -6.88 -2.14 25.02
C ASP A 155 -7.95 -1.06 24.82
N LYS A 156 -7.57 0.16 24.36
CA LYS A 156 -8.52 1.25 24.13
C LYS A 156 -9.31 1.01 22.86
N ARG A 157 -10.54 1.51 22.83
CA ARG A 157 -11.36 1.51 21.61
C ARG A 157 -10.76 2.48 20.62
N VAL A 158 -10.78 2.10 19.35
CA VAL A 158 -10.27 2.96 18.27
C VAL A 158 -11.02 4.28 18.19
N SER A 159 -12.35 4.29 18.51
CA SER A 159 -13.16 5.53 18.54
C SER A 159 -12.63 6.59 19.50
N ASP A 160 -11.91 6.19 20.54
CA ASP A 160 -11.50 7.06 21.66
C ASP A 160 -10.09 7.64 21.43
N LEU A 161 -9.45 7.27 20.33
CA LEU A 161 -8.08 7.65 20.00
C LEU A 161 -8.01 8.90 19.13
N PRO A 162 -6.95 9.71 19.26
CA PRO A 162 -6.64 10.78 18.32
C PRO A 162 -6.48 10.25 16.89
N PHE A 163 -6.77 11.10 15.89
CA PHE A 163 -6.76 10.70 14.49
C PHE A 163 -5.41 10.14 14.02
N GLY A 164 -4.29 10.77 14.38
CA GLY A 164 -2.94 10.27 14.06
C GLY A 164 -2.66 8.89 14.67
N THR A 165 -3.20 8.60 15.88
CA THR A 165 -3.11 7.27 16.48
C THR A 165 -3.97 6.25 15.73
N GLN A 166 -5.18 6.63 15.31
CA GLN A 166 -6.02 5.76 14.46
C GLN A 166 -5.32 5.40 13.14
N LYS A 167 -4.61 6.35 12.51
CA LYS A 167 -3.78 6.09 11.31
C LYS A 167 -2.68 5.05 11.58
N ARG A 168 -2.03 5.09 12.75
CA ARG A 168 -1.04 4.07 13.15
C ARG A 168 -1.70 2.70 13.37
N VAL A 169 -2.91 2.65 13.92
CA VAL A 169 -3.66 1.39 14.07
C VAL A 169 -4.03 0.79 12.70
N GLU A 170 -4.43 1.63 11.74
CA GLU A 170 -4.70 1.17 10.36
C GLU A 170 -3.45 0.56 9.72
N LEU A 171 -2.30 1.22 9.90
CA LEU A 171 -1.01 0.73 9.43
C LEU A 171 -0.63 -0.60 10.11
N ALA A 172 -0.82 -0.71 11.44
CA ALA A 172 -0.63 -1.95 12.20
C ALA A 172 -1.44 -3.10 11.61
N ARG A 173 -2.72 -2.85 11.33
CA ARG A 173 -3.61 -3.85 10.76
C ARG A 173 -3.19 -4.26 9.35
N ALA A 174 -2.73 -3.32 8.51
CA ALA A 174 -2.21 -3.66 7.19
C ALA A 174 -0.93 -4.50 7.28
N LEU A 175 -0.01 -4.15 8.19
CA LEU A 175 1.23 -4.88 8.44
C LEU A 175 0.97 -6.28 9.04
N ALA A 176 -0.11 -6.45 9.80
CA ALA A 176 -0.48 -7.73 10.40
C ALA A 176 -0.76 -8.83 9.35
N SER A 177 -1.07 -8.46 8.11
CA SER A 177 -1.15 -9.40 6.99
C SER A 177 0.23 -9.90 6.49
N GLU A 178 1.34 -9.44 7.09
CA GLU A 178 2.72 -9.74 6.68
C GLU A 178 2.94 -9.50 5.18
N PRO A 179 2.72 -8.27 4.70
CA PRO A 179 2.81 -8.00 3.28
C PRO A 179 4.27 -7.97 2.82
N ARG A 180 4.50 -8.37 1.56
CA ARG A 180 5.76 -8.12 0.85
C ARG A 180 5.74 -6.76 0.13
N LEU A 181 4.53 -6.32 -0.26
CA LEU A 181 4.25 -5.00 -0.83
C LEU A 181 3.16 -4.32 0.00
N LEU A 182 3.46 -3.17 0.56
CA LEU A 182 2.51 -2.33 1.27
C LEU A 182 2.11 -1.14 0.40
N LEU A 183 0.81 -1.03 0.13
CA LEU A 183 0.21 0.08 -0.60
C LEU A 183 -0.30 1.11 0.41
N LEU A 184 0.29 2.30 0.43
CA LEU A 184 -0.09 3.42 1.29
C LEU A 184 -0.86 4.46 0.47
N ASP A 185 -2.13 4.64 0.77
CA ASP A 185 -3.04 5.54 0.06
C ASP A 185 -3.27 6.82 0.88
N GLU A 186 -2.55 7.89 0.55
CA GLU A 186 -2.57 9.20 1.21
C GLU A 186 -2.44 9.10 2.76
N PRO A 187 -1.41 8.42 3.27
CA PRO A 187 -1.30 8.18 4.71
C PRO A 187 -1.10 9.46 5.52
N ALA A 188 -0.57 10.53 4.94
CA ALA A 188 -0.35 11.81 5.61
C ALA A 188 -1.60 12.71 5.64
N CYS A 189 -2.68 12.34 4.96
CA CYS A 189 -3.91 13.14 4.95
C CYS A 189 -4.45 13.35 6.38
N GLY A 190 -4.62 14.61 6.78
CA GLY A 190 -5.14 15.00 8.10
C GLY A 190 -4.11 15.00 9.25
N LEU A 191 -2.84 14.73 8.96
CA LEU A 191 -1.74 14.80 9.93
C LEU A 191 -1.11 16.20 9.95
N ASN A 192 -0.61 16.61 11.12
CA ASN A 192 0.20 17.81 11.26
C ASN A 192 1.66 17.56 10.82
N HIS A 193 2.49 18.61 10.75
CA HIS A 193 3.87 18.52 10.28
C HIS A 193 4.76 17.56 11.08
N GLU A 194 4.59 17.50 12.41
CA GLU A 194 5.37 16.59 13.25
C GLU A 194 4.95 15.14 13.01
N GLU A 195 3.65 14.89 12.88
CA GLU A 195 3.10 13.57 12.57
C GLU A 195 3.53 13.10 11.17
N VAL A 196 3.58 13.99 10.17
CA VAL A 196 4.09 13.67 8.81
C VAL A 196 5.56 13.28 8.88
N HIS A 197 6.39 14.01 9.66
CA HIS A 197 7.79 13.65 9.84
C HIS A 197 7.96 12.30 10.55
N ALA A 198 7.16 12.03 11.59
CA ALA A 198 7.15 10.76 12.27
C ALA A 198 6.71 9.61 11.34
N LEU A 199 5.72 9.86 10.47
CA LEU A 199 5.28 8.91 9.45
C LEU A 199 6.41 8.58 8.47
N GLY A 200 7.18 9.56 8.03
CA GLY A 200 8.33 9.35 7.14
C GLY A 200 9.37 8.41 7.77
N LYS A 201 9.73 8.62 9.05
CA LYS A 201 10.62 7.71 9.79
C LYS A 201 10.03 6.31 9.88
N LEU A 202 8.73 6.21 10.17
CA LEU A 202 8.04 4.93 10.28
C LEU A 202 8.04 4.15 8.95
N ILE A 203 7.88 4.83 7.81
CA ILE A 203 7.97 4.19 6.48
C ILE A 203 9.37 3.62 6.25
N HIS A 204 10.43 4.34 6.62
CA HIS A 204 11.80 3.83 6.56
C HIS A 204 12.02 2.63 7.50
N ASP A 205 11.47 2.67 8.71
CA ASP A 205 11.55 1.56 9.66
C ASP A 205 10.81 0.31 9.15
N ILE A 206 9.65 0.47 8.53
CA ILE A 206 8.90 -0.62 7.89
C ILE A 206 9.75 -1.29 6.80
N ARG A 207 10.37 -0.50 5.92
CA ARG A 207 11.28 -1.02 4.91
C ARG A 207 12.51 -1.67 5.53
N GLY A 208 13.19 -0.96 6.43
CA GLY A 208 14.51 -1.37 6.94
C GLY A 208 14.45 -2.53 7.92
N ARG A 209 13.46 -2.56 8.83
CA ARG A 209 13.35 -3.56 9.91
C ARG A 209 12.46 -4.74 9.53
N LEU A 210 11.42 -4.51 8.69
CA LEU A 210 10.49 -5.56 8.29
C LEU A 210 10.75 -6.07 6.87
N GLY A 211 11.65 -5.41 6.09
CA GLY A 211 11.99 -5.81 4.72
C GLY A 211 10.84 -5.61 3.72
N ILE A 212 9.86 -4.76 4.03
CA ILE A 212 8.66 -4.58 3.24
C ILE A 212 8.91 -3.54 2.14
N THR A 213 8.52 -3.88 0.91
CA THR A 213 8.47 -2.95 -0.23
C THR A 213 7.26 -2.03 -0.07
N VAL A 214 7.40 -0.75 -0.34
CA VAL A 214 6.32 0.24 -0.16
C VAL A 214 6.01 0.94 -1.48
N LEU A 215 4.74 1.05 -1.83
CA LEU A 215 4.24 1.96 -2.85
C LEU A 215 3.33 2.98 -2.18
N LEU A 216 3.71 4.24 -2.27
CA LEU A 216 3.10 5.37 -1.58
C LEU A 216 2.42 6.31 -2.58
N VAL A 217 1.10 6.54 -2.45
CA VAL A 217 0.41 7.66 -3.10
C VAL A 217 0.28 8.80 -2.11
N GLU A 218 0.76 9.98 -2.48
CA GLU A 218 0.73 11.15 -1.61
C GLU A 218 0.65 12.47 -2.40
N HIS A 219 0.09 13.49 -1.75
CA HIS A 219 0.08 14.89 -2.23
C HIS A 219 1.13 15.75 -1.52
N HIS A 220 1.61 15.31 -0.36
CA HIS A 220 2.69 15.96 0.38
C HIS A 220 4.04 15.66 -0.27
N MET A 221 4.44 16.51 -1.23
CA MET A 221 5.68 16.32 -1.99
C MET A 221 6.91 16.18 -1.09
N SER A 222 7.00 16.95 -0.01
CA SER A 222 8.12 16.84 0.94
C SER A 222 8.25 15.45 1.55
N LEU A 223 7.14 14.80 1.89
CA LEU A 223 7.16 13.43 2.38
C LEU A 223 7.64 12.48 1.28
N VAL A 224 7.01 12.52 0.09
CA VAL A 224 7.38 11.61 -1.02
C VAL A 224 8.86 11.73 -1.35
N MET A 225 9.35 12.97 -1.51
CA MET A 225 10.75 13.22 -1.87
C MET A 225 11.75 12.80 -0.78
N SER A 226 11.33 12.81 0.49
CA SER A 226 12.19 12.43 1.61
C SER A 226 12.27 10.92 1.85
N VAL A 227 11.24 10.15 1.47
CA VAL A 227 11.17 8.71 1.79
C VAL A 227 11.38 7.80 0.60
N SER A 228 11.13 8.27 -0.63
CA SER A 228 11.14 7.41 -1.82
C SER A 228 12.54 7.23 -2.40
N ASP A 229 12.85 6.01 -2.79
CA ASP A 229 14.04 5.69 -3.61
C ASP A 229 13.77 5.98 -5.09
N LYS A 230 12.49 5.87 -5.50
CA LYS A 230 12.02 6.03 -6.88
C LYS A 230 10.66 6.73 -6.87
N VAL A 231 10.42 7.59 -7.83
CA VAL A 231 9.13 8.29 -8.00
C VAL A 231 8.62 8.06 -9.42
N VAL A 232 7.33 7.76 -9.52
CA VAL A 232 6.57 7.64 -10.76
C VAL A 232 5.53 8.76 -10.80
N ALA A 233 5.55 9.59 -11.82
CA ALA A 233 4.61 10.68 -12.00
C ALA A 233 3.58 10.34 -13.07
N LEU A 234 2.30 10.48 -12.73
CA LEU A 234 1.18 10.31 -13.64
C LEU A 234 0.52 11.65 -13.94
N ASN A 235 0.02 11.79 -15.17
CA ASN A 235 -0.87 12.87 -15.58
C ASN A 235 -1.87 12.35 -16.62
N PHE A 236 -3.16 12.64 -16.45
CA PHE A 236 -4.25 12.18 -17.34
C PHE A 236 -4.15 10.68 -17.73
N GLY A 237 -3.86 9.82 -16.75
CA GLY A 237 -3.78 8.37 -16.94
C GLY A 237 -2.48 7.87 -17.58
N ARG A 238 -1.51 8.72 -17.88
CA ARG A 238 -0.21 8.37 -18.48
C ARG A 238 0.94 8.63 -17.53
N LYS A 239 1.99 7.81 -17.64
CA LYS A 239 3.26 8.09 -16.99
C LYS A 239 3.99 9.20 -17.73
N ILE A 240 4.30 10.31 -17.05
CA ILE A 240 5.03 11.46 -17.60
C ILE A 240 6.49 11.50 -17.16
N ALA A 241 6.82 10.91 -15.99
CA ALA A 241 8.20 10.79 -15.53
C ALA A 241 8.37 9.58 -14.62
N GLU A 242 9.60 9.08 -14.54
CA GLU A 242 10.04 8.03 -13.62
C GLU A 242 11.53 8.20 -13.36
N GLY A 243 11.95 8.16 -12.10
CA GLY A 243 13.35 8.33 -11.70
C GLY A 243 13.52 8.53 -10.20
N THR A 244 14.68 9.02 -9.82
CA THR A 244 14.92 9.47 -8.43
C THR A 244 14.03 10.67 -8.08
N PRO A 245 13.78 10.92 -6.79
CA PRO A 245 13.02 12.11 -6.37
C PRO A 245 13.54 13.41 -6.99
N ALA A 246 14.86 13.60 -7.04
CA ALA A 246 15.48 14.81 -7.59
C ALA A 246 15.25 14.96 -9.11
N GLU A 247 15.35 13.88 -9.86
CA GLU A 247 15.11 13.87 -11.31
C GLU A 247 13.65 14.19 -11.62
N VAL A 248 12.71 13.55 -10.91
CA VAL A 248 11.27 13.74 -11.15
C VAL A 248 10.82 15.13 -10.75
N GLN A 249 11.36 15.70 -9.65
CA GLN A 249 11.04 17.06 -9.21
C GLN A 249 11.43 18.13 -10.23
N GLN A 250 12.49 17.89 -10.99
CA GLN A 250 12.99 18.83 -12.01
C GLN A 250 12.44 18.54 -13.43
N HIS A 251 11.65 17.46 -13.58
CA HIS A 251 11.15 17.07 -14.89
C HIS A 251 10.14 18.09 -15.45
N PRO A 252 10.33 18.66 -16.66
CA PRO A 252 9.50 19.75 -17.18
C PRO A 252 8.00 19.42 -17.19
N GLU A 253 7.62 18.22 -17.64
CA GLU A 253 6.21 17.81 -17.68
C GLU A 253 5.60 17.67 -16.27
N VAL A 254 6.39 17.27 -15.27
CA VAL A 254 5.93 17.20 -13.89
C VAL A 254 5.69 18.61 -13.35
N VAL A 255 6.64 19.52 -13.54
CA VAL A 255 6.50 20.93 -13.15
C VAL A 255 5.27 21.55 -13.81
N GLN A 256 5.08 21.33 -15.12
CA GLN A 256 3.92 21.83 -15.85
C GLN A 256 2.60 21.25 -15.33
N ALA A 257 2.54 19.93 -15.02
CA ALA A 257 1.35 19.29 -14.51
C ALA A 257 0.89 19.83 -13.16
N TYR A 258 1.81 20.32 -12.34
CA TYR A 258 1.49 20.91 -11.02
C TYR A 258 1.29 22.43 -11.07
N LEU A 259 1.97 23.16 -11.96
CA LEU A 259 1.80 24.60 -12.13
C LEU A 259 0.66 24.97 -13.09
N GLY A 260 0.33 24.11 -14.05
CA GLY A 260 -0.71 24.36 -15.06
C GLY A 260 -2.15 24.18 -14.57
N ASN A 261 -2.36 23.74 -13.31
CA ASN A 261 -3.69 23.60 -12.69
C ASN A 261 -4.06 24.79 -11.78
N GLY A 262 -3.41 25.93 -11.96
CA GLY A 262 -3.60 27.15 -11.17
C GLY A 262 -4.44 28.24 -11.85
N ASP A 263 -5.48 27.83 -12.65
CA ASP A 263 -6.53 28.72 -13.14
C ASP A 263 -7.91 28.22 -12.77
#